data_9a11b7fc4cdd9219455e8dedfd22a171
#
_entry.id   9a11b7fc4cdd9219455e8dedfd22a171
#
_cell.length_a   1.000
_cell.length_b   1.000
_cell.length_c   1.000
_cell.angle_alpha   90.00
_cell.angle_beta   90.00
_cell.angle_gamma   90.00
#
_symmetry.space_group_name_H-M   'P 1'
#
loop_
_entity.id
_entity.type
_entity.pdbx_description
1 polymer ?
#
loop_
_entity_poly.entity_id
_entity_poly.type
_entity_poly.pdbx_seq_one_letter_code
_entity_poly.pdbx_strand_id
1 'polypeptide(L)'
;MPTLRILVVDDDISMRSVIKDHLSSAYEVFDTGASETALALIFEHKPDAILLDLSMPGLSGFELCRVLSSLPVTRKIPIFIVSGEDERNRAFCKNLGAARYFSKPIDFTKLKTDLSFVLNSTQAERRADPRFQLRLMLKLRITKQDGASFEARGETENISKGGFLCTCTSCLEEGATVEVFLRGENDYNLGNARVVRIVETGSASPRYGFQFIGKTALL
;
A
#
# COMPACT_ATOMS: atom_id res chain seq x y z
N MET A 1 -19.88 -11.30 13.00
CA MET A 1 -19.32 -10.52 11.86
C MET A 1 -17.81 -10.51 12.04
N PRO A 2 -16.98 -10.53 10.99
CA PRO A 2 -15.55 -10.41 11.18
C PRO A 2 -15.22 -9.07 11.84
N THR A 3 -14.28 -9.09 12.79
CA THR A 3 -13.81 -7.88 13.47
C THR A 3 -13.06 -6.99 12.46
N LEU A 4 -13.43 -5.72 12.34
CA LEU A 4 -12.74 -4.77 11.46
C LEU A 4 -11.36 -4.44 12.03
N ARG A 5 -10.39 -4.27 11.14
CA ARG A 5 -8.97 -4.08 11.44
C ARG A 5 -8.53 -2.65 11.21
N ILE A 6 -7.86 -2.07 12.19
CA ILE A 6 -7.33 -0.71 12.11
C ILE A 6 -5.80 -0.78 12.25
N LEU A 7 -5.07 -0.13 11.35
CA LEU A 7 -3.64 0.09 11.49
C LEU A 7 -3.40 1.51 11.98
N VAL A 8 -2.62 1.66 13.04
CA VAL A 8 -2.15 2.93 13.58
C VAL A 8 -0.68 3.12 13.24
N VAL A 9 -0.34 4.22 12.60
CA VAL A 9 1.03 4.57 12.19
C VAL A 9 1.38 5.93 12.80
N ASP A 10 2.20 5.94 13.84
CA ASP A 10 2.60 7.14 14.60
C ASP A 10 3.92 6.82 15.31
N ASP A 11 4.93 7.67 15.27
CA ASP A 11 6.21 7.41 15.91
C ASP A 11 6.14 7.50 17.45
N ASP A 12 5.17 8.25 17.99
CA ASP A 12 4.95 8.35 19.43
C ASP A 12 4.24 7.08 19.97
N ILE A 13 5.00 6.28 20.74
CA ILE A 13 4.50 5.05 21.37
C ILE A 13 3.32 5.32 22.33
N SER A 14 3.34 6.48 23.02
CA SER A 14 2.28 6.86 23.95
C SER A 14 0.98 7.14 23.21
N MET A 15 1.07 7.82 22.07
CA MET A 15 -0.07 8.10 21.21
C MET A 15 -0.66 6.81 20.65
N ARG A 16 0.19 5.88 20.13
CA ARG A 16 -0.27 4.57 19.66
C ARG A 16 -1.01 3.79 20.76
N SER A 17 -0.46 3.78 21.99
CA SER A 17 -1.10 3.11 23.13
C SER A 17 -2.49 3.69 23.44
N VAL A 18 -2.60 5.01 23.52
CA VAL A 18 -3.86 5.71 23.78
C VAL A 18 -4.89 5.44 22.70
N ILE A 19 -4.51 5.51 21.42
CA ILE A 19 -5.40 5.20 20.31
C ILE A 19 -5.88 3.74 20.40
N LYS A 20 -4.97 2.81 20.67
CA LYS A 20 -5.26 1.39 20.80
C LYS A 20 -6.26 1.12 21.94
N ASP A 21 -6.04 1.71 23.11
CA ASP A 21 -6.93 1.58 24.26
C ASP A 21 -8.35 2.07 23.94
N HIS A 22 -8.47 3.17 23.23
CA HIS A 22 -9.77 3.71 22.83
C HIS A 22 -10.49 2.87 21.76
N LEU A 23 -9.78 2.19 20.87
CA LEU A 23 -10.36 1.50 19.71
C LEU A 23 -10.51 -0.01 19.90
N SER A 24 -9.73 -0.67 20.77
CA SER A 24 -9.68 -2.14 20.92
C SER A 24 -10.99 -2.76 21.39
N SER A 25 -11.91 -1.98 21.96
CA SER A 25 -13.24 -2.48 22.33
C SER A 25 -14.14 -2.80 21.11
N ALA A 26 -13.85 -2.21 19.94
CA ALA A 26 -14.67 -2.33 18.73
C ALA A 26 -13.90 -2.85 17.51
N TYR A 27 -12.58 -2.77 17.52
CA TYR A 27 -11.71 -3.07 16.39
C TYR A 27 -10.52 -3.93 16.80
N GLU A 28 -9.99 -4.71 15.87
CA GLU A 28 -8.66 -5.31 15.99
C GLU A 28 -7.62 -4.26 15.57
N VAL A 29 -6.73 -3.86 16.50
CA VAL A 29 -5.81 -2.74 16.27
C VAL A 29 -4.37 -3.23 16.21
N PHE A 30 -3.73 -2.98 15.07
CA PHE A 30 -2.29 -3.13 14.84
C PHE A 30 -1.63 -1.76 14.90
N ASP A 31 -0.36 -1.68 15.26
CA ASP A 31 0.35 -0.41 15.33
C ASP A 31 1.81 -0.53 14.93
N THR A 32 2.36 0.55 14.42
CA THR A 32 3.80 0.70 14.14
C THR A 32 4.23 2.15 14.29
N GLY A 33 5.51 2.33 14.65
CA GLY A 33 6.15 3.66 14.69
C GLY A 33 6.94 4.01 13.44
N ALA A 34 6.96 3.14 12.41
CA ALA A 34 7.78 3.34 11.21
C ALA A 34 6.94 3.16 9.94
N SER A 35 7.09 4.09 9.00
CA SER A 35 6.37 4.08 7.73
C SER A 35 6.71 2.87 6.87
N GLU A 36 7.96 2.40 6.91
CA GLU A 36 8.42 1.24 6.16
C GLU A 36 7.73 -0.03 6.64
N THR A 37 7.61 -0.19 7.96
CA THR A 37 6.91 -1.33 8.56
C THR A 37 5.41 -1.27 8.29
N ALA A 38 4.84 -0.07 8.16
CA ALA A 38 3.42 0.11 7.88
C ALA A 38 2.99 -0.58 6.58
N LEU A 39 3.79 -0.49 5.52
CA LEU A 39 3.49 -1.16 4.25
C LEU A 39 3.44 -2.69 4.42
N ALA A 40 4.40 -3.27 5.15
CA ALA A 40 4.41 -4.71 5.43
C ALA A 40 3.16 -5.14 6.20
N LEU A 41 2.81 -4.41 7.27
CA LEU A 41 1.62 -4.69 8.07
C LEU A 41 0.31 -4.53 7.28
N ILE A 42 0.24 -3.56 6.37
CA ILE A 42 -0.94 -3.38 5.50
C ILE A 42 -1.14 -4.62 4.60
N PHE A 43 -0.07 -5.16 4.03
CA PHE A 43 -0.16 -6.33 3.18
C PHE A 43 -0.44 -7.61 3.97
N GLU A 44 0.11 -7.75 5.16
CA GLU A 44 -0.08 -8.90 6.04
C GLU A 44 -1.49 -8.93 6.64
N HIS A 45 -1.90 -7.83 7.27
CA HIS A 45 -3.13 -7.76 8.07
C HIS A 45 -4.34 -7.22 7.32
N LYS A 46 -4.14 -6.57 6.14
CA LYS A 46 -5.21 -6.02 5.29
C LYS A 46 -6.20 -5.18 6.12
N PRO A 47 -5.74 -4.07 6.71
CA PRO A 47 -6.58 -3.24 7.57
C PRO A 47 -7.75 -2.64 6.78
N ASP A 48 -8.86 -2.44 7.46
CA ASP A 48 -10.05 -1.79 6.93
C ASP A 48 -9.96 -0.27 6.96
N ALA A 49 -9.10 0.29 7.83
CA ALA A 49 -8.72 1.70 7.87
C ALA A 49 -7.30 1.89 8.40
N ILE A 50 -6.70 3.04 8.08
CA ILE A 50 -5.37 3.44 8.55
C ILE A 50 -5.51 4.79 9.26
N LEU A 51 -5.01 4.88 10.50
CA LEU A 51 -4.74 6.13 11.18
C LEU A 51 -3.27 6.46 10.99
N LEU A 52 -2.95 7.65 10.47
CA LEU A 52 -1.61 8.00 10.03
C LEU A 52 -1.19 9.36 10.58
N ASP A 53 -0.10 9.40 11.35
CA ASP A 53 0.58 10.65 11.63
C ASP A 53 1.42 11.10 10.41
N LEU A 54 1.46 12.39 10.19
CA LEU A 54 2.28 13.00 9.13
C LEU A 54 3.69 13.34 9.60
N SER A 55 3.85 13.59 10.91
CA SER A 55 5.09 14.11 11.51
C SER A 55 5.95 12.98 12.07
N MET A 56 6.41 12.09 11.20
CA MET A 56 7.27 10.97 11.58
C MET A 56 8.68 11.14 11.02
N PRO A 57 9.73 10.65 11.73
CA PRO A 57 11.09 10.64 11.23
C PRO A 57 11.27 9.62 10.09
N GLY A 58 12.28 9.83 9.24
CA GLY A 58 12.56 8.95 8.09
C GLY A 58 11.60 9.21 6.94
N LEU A 59 10.93 8.17 6.46
CA LEU A 59 9.87 8.30 5.46
C LEU A 59 8.67 8.99 6.10
N SER A 60 8.42 10.24 5.71
CA SER A 60 7.35 11.06 6.29
C SER A 60 5.96 10.44 6.05
N GLY A 61 5.03 10.69 6.99
CA GLY A 61 3.64 10.28 6.80
C GLY A 61 2.99 10.86 5.54
N PHE A 62 3.48 12.00 5.04
CA PHE A 62 3.05 12.55 3.74
C PHE A 62 3.42 11.65 2.56
N GLU A 63 4.67 11.16 2.54
CA GLU A 63 5.14 10.26 1.49
C GLU A 63 4.42 8.92 1.57
N LEU A 64 4.23 8.39 2.79
CA LEU A 64 3.44 7.19 3.00
C LEU A 64 1.99 7.39 2.53
N CYS A 65 1.32 8.49 2.89
CA CYS A 65 -0.03 8.81 2.42
C CYS A 65 -0.10 8.84 0.90
N ARG A 66 0.87 9.45 0.23
CA ARG A 66 0.96 9.49 -1.23
C ARG A 66 1.14 8.11 -1.83
N VAL A 67 2.02 7.28 -1.27
CA VAL A 67 2.21 5.89 -1.70
C VAL A 67 0.91 5.10 -1.54
N LEU A 68 0.30 5.14 -0.37
CA LEU A 68 -0.95 4.42 -0.08
C LEU A 68 -2.11 4.84 -0.98
N SER A 69 -2.24 6.14 -1.27
CA SER A 69 -3.27 6.66 -2.16
C SER A 69 -3.04 6.29 -3.63
N SER A 70 -1.79 6.02 -4.01
CA SER A 70 -1.39 5.66 -5.37
C SER A 70 -1.50 4.18 -5.65
N LEU A 71 -1.33 3.31 -4.64
CA LEU A 71 -1.36 1.87 -4.79
C LEU A 71 -2.80 1.35 -4.93
N PRO A 72 -3.14 0.60 -5.99
CA PRO A 72 -4.50 0.08 -6.19
C PRO A 72 -5.05 -0.70 -5.00
N VAL A 73 -4.18 -1.41 -4.29
CA VAL A 73 -4.52 -2.29 -3.15
C VAL A 73 -4.87 -1.49 -1.92
N THR A 74 -4.13 -0.42 -1.67
CA THR A 74 -4.27 0.42 -0.47
C THR A 74 -5.17 1.62 -0.68
N ARG A 75 -5.36 2.09 -1.94
CA ARG A 75 -6.20 3.25 -2.26
C ARG A 75 -7.65 3.14 -1.78
N LYS A 76 -8.17 1.91 -1.67
CA LYS A 76 -9.53 1.66 -1.17
C LYS A 76 -9.58 1.62 0.37
N ILE A 77 -8.44 1.65 1.04
CA ILE A 77 -8.37 1.70 2.50
C ILE A 77 -8.49 3.17 2.90
N PRO A 78 -9.54 3.55 3.64
CA PRO A 78 -9.67 4.93 4.09
C PRO A 78 -8.53 5.31 5.03
N ILE A 79 -7.87 6.43 4.72
CA ILE A 79 -6.78 6.98 5.52
C ILE A 79 -7.34 8.12 6.36
N PHE A 80 -7.17 8.01 7.66
CA PHE A 80 -7.49 9.02 8.65
C PHE A 80 -6.19 9.65 9.12
N ILE A 81 -5.99 10.92 8.80
CA ILE A 81 -4.81 11.65 9.24
C ILE A 81 -5.01 12.10 10.68
N VAL A 82 -4.00 11.89 11.51
CA VAL A 82 -3.95 12.30 12.91
C VAL A 82 -2.64 13.05 13.13
N SER A 83 -2.64 14.37 13.04
CA SER A 83 -1.39 15.15 13.08
C SER A 83 -1.59 16.50 13.74
N GLY A 84 -0.50 17.27 13.93
CA GLY A 84 -0.58 18.65 14.40
C GLY A 84 -1.44 19.55 13.50
N GLU A 85 -1.85 20.68 14.02
CA GLU A 85 -2.72 21.61 13.32
C GLU A 85 -1.93 22.39 12.25
N ASP A 86 -2.16 22.08 10.96
CA ASP A 86 -1.69 22.86 9.81
C ASP A 86 -2.69 22.75 8.66
N GLU A 87 -3.28 23.88 8.29
CA GLU A 87 -4.28 23.95 7.21
C GLU A 87 -3.71 23.52 5.85
N ARG A 88 -2.42 23.79 5.60
CA ARG A 88 -1.74 23.34 4.36
C ARG A 88 -1.68 21.84 4.28
N ASN A 89 -1.35 21.20 5.39
CA ASN A 89 -1.31 19.75 5.50
C ASN A 89 -2.70 19.14 5.29
N ARG A 90 -3.73 19.77 5.86
CA ARG A 90 -5.13 19.34 5.68
C ARG A 90 -5.56 19.39 4.21
N ALA A 91 -5.28 20.51 3.52
CA ALA A 91 -5.62 20.68 2.11
C ALA A 91 -4.86 19.66 1.23
N PHE A 92 -3.57 19.46 1.50
CA PHE A 92 -2.75 18.49 0.78
C PHE A 92 -3.26 17.05 0.94
N CYS A 93 -3.54 16.62 2.17
CA CYS A 93 -4.03 15.27 2.43
C CYS A 93 -5.44 15.03 1.82
N LYS A 94 -6.29 16.05 1.81
CA LYS A 94 -7.59 16.00 1.13
C LYS A 94 -7.42 15.75 -0.38
N ASN A 95 -6.46 16.42 -1.02
CA ASN A 95 -6.15 16.23 -2.43
C ASN A 95 -5.58 14.84 -2.73
N LEU A 96 -4.91 14.21 -1.77
CA LEU A 96 -4.46 12.82 -1.86
C LEU A 96 -5.57 11.78 -1.59
N GLY A 97 -6.79 12.23 -1.25
CA GLY A 97 -7.91 11.35 -0.99
C GLY A 97 -8.01 10.82 0.45
N ALA A 98 -7.36 11.49 1.42
CA ALA A 98 -7.54 11.16 2.83
C ALA A 98 -9.02 11.30 3.22
N ALA A 99 -9.54 10.28 3.92
CA ALA A 99 -10.96 10.22 4.28
C ALA A 99 -11.33 11.29 5.32
N ARG A 100 -10.45 11.53 6.30
CA ARG A 100 -10.64 12.50 7.38
C ARG A 100 -9.29 13.01 7.89
N TYR A 101 -9.35 14.17 8.56
CA TYR A 101 -8.20 14.78 9.23
C TYR A 101 -8.59 15.15 10.67
N PHE A 102 -7.79 14.72 11.64
CA PHE A 102 -7.91 15.00 13.06
C PHE A 102 -6.65 15.73 13.54
N SER A 103 -6.83 16.88 14.19
CA SER A 103 -5.75 17.54 14.88
C SER A 103 -5.47 16.89 16.23
N LYS A 104 -4.20 16.85 16.64
CA LYS A 104 -3.82 16.51 18.01
C LYS A 104 -4.05 17.73 18.91
N PRO A 105 -4.70 17.59 20.10
CA PRO A 105 -5.18 16.36 20.73
C PRO A 105 -6.43 15.80 20.07
N ILE A 106 -6.56 14.46 20.03
CA ILE A 106 -7.63 13.76 19.33
C ILE A 106 -8.93 13.82 20.09
N ASP A 107 -10.01 14.23 19.42
CA ASP A 107 -11.36 13.94 19.87
C ASP A 107 -11.75 12.51 19.53
N PHE A 108 -11.61 11.59 20.48
CA PHE A 108 -11.89 10.17 20.30
C PHE A 108 -13.37 9.88 20.05
N THR A 109 -14.28 10.70 20.52
CA THR A 109 -15.72 10.54 20.25
C THR A 109 -15.99 10.78 18.76
N LYS A 110 -15.45 11.86 18.22
CA LYS A 110 -15.53 12.18 16.81
C LYS A 110 -14.82 11.15 15.95
N LEU A 111 -13.60 10.72 16.35
CA LEU A 111 -12.84 9.69 15.64
C LEU A 111 -13.64 8.38 15.51
N LYS A 112 -14.21 7.88 16.58
CA LYS A 112 -15.04 6.65 16.57
C LYS A 112 -16.26 6.80 15.67
N THR A 113 -16.93 7.92 15.73
CA THR A 113 -18.10 8.21 14.89
C THR A 113 -17.73 8.22 13.41
N ASP A 114 -16.67 8.92 13.04
CA ASP A 114 -16.21 9.05 11.66
C ASP A 114 -15.65 7.71 11.13
N LEU A 115 -14.91 6.95 11.95
CA LEU A 115 -14.47 5.59 11.60
C LEU A 115 -15.66 4.69 11.27
N SER A 116 -16.64 4.64 12.16
CA SER A 116 -17.84 3.83 11.96
C SER A 116 -18.60 4.22 10.70
N PHE A 117 -18.78 5.51 10.45
CA PHE A 117 -19.46 6.03 9.26
C PHE A 117 -18.73 5.65 7.97
N VAL A 118 -17.42 5.91 7.90
CA VAL A 118 -16.61 5.65 6.71
C VAL A 118 -16.51 4.15 6.44
N LEU A 119 -16.26 3.32 7.45
CA LEU A 119 -16.13 1.88 7.30
C LEU A 119 -17.44 1.22 6.82
N ASN A 120 -18.59 1.68 7.28
CA ASN A 120 -19.89 1.19 6.81
C ASN A 120 -20.19 1.58 5.36
N SER A 121 -19.79 2.78 4.92
CA SER A 121 -19.97 3.22 3.53
C SER A 121 -19.03 2.50 2.55
N THR A 122 -17.81 2.23 2.95
CA THR A 122 -16.78 1.60 2.09
C THR A 122 -17.08 0.13 1.77
N GLN A 123 -17.82 -0.57 2.61
CA GLN A 123 -18.22 -1.96 2.32
C GLN A 123 -19.14 -2.09 1.09
N ALA A 124 -19.87 -1.05 0.73
CA ALA A 124 -20.75 -1.05 -0.45
C ALA A 124 -19.98 -0.91 -1.78
N GLU A 125 -18.80 -0.26 -1.78
CA GLU A 125 -18.06 0.09 -3.00
C GLU A 125 -16.96 -0.92 -3.41
N ARG A 126 -16.64 -1.91 -2.60
CA ARG A 126 -15.53 -2.89 -2.82
C ARG A 126 -15.71 -3.83 -4.03
N ARG A 127 -16.73 -3.63 -4.88
CA ARG A 127 -17.13 -4.60 -5.93
C ARG A 127 -16.63 -4.34 -7.35
N ALA A 128 -15.85 -3.30 -7.64
CA ALA A 128 -15.34 -3.00 -8.98
C ALA A 128 -13.81 -2.88 -9.02
N ASP A 129 -13.18 -3.58 -9.97
CA ASP A 129 -11.72 -3.72 -10.10
C ASP A 129 -11.17 -2.82 -11.23
N PRO A 130 -10.65 -1.60 -10.95
CA PRO A 130 -10.07 -0.73 -11.97
C PRO A 130 -8.55 -0.88 -12.09
N ARG A 131 -8.02 -0.69 -13.30
CA ARG A 131 -6.58 -0.56 -13.57
C ARG A 131 -6.12 0.86 -13.26
N PHE A 132 -4.95 0.99 -12.62
CA PHE A 132 -4.40 2.28 -12.18
C PHE A 132 -3.03 2.53 -12.77
N GLN A 133 -2.79 3.76 -13.24
CA GLN A 133 -1.46 4.22 -13.62
C GLN A 133 -0.65 4.50 -12.36
N LEU A 134 0.39 3.74 -12.12
CA LEU A 134 1.21 3.82 -10.92
C LEU A 134 2.64 3.43 -11.22
N ARG A 135 3.58 4.30 -10.84
CA ARG A 135 5.02 4.05 -10.95
C ARG A 135 5.56 3.52 -9.63
N LEU A 136 5.81 2.21 -9.59
CA LEU A 136 6.46 1.53 -8.47
C LEU A 136 7.79 0.98 -8.92
N MET A 137 8.80 1.14 -8.09
CA MET A 137 10.07 0.47 -8.28
C MET A 137 9.96 -0.97 -7.78
N LEU A 138 10.08 -1.90 -8.69
CA LEU A 138 10.07 -3.33 -8.40
C LEU A 138 11.48 -3.92 -8.54
N LYS A 139 11.73 -4.94 -7.74
CA LYS A 139 12.78 -5.91 -7.94
C LYS A 139 12.13 -7.20 -8.45
N LEU A 140 12.58 -7.68 -9.58
CA LEU A 140 12.13 -8.93 -10.22
C LEU A 140 13.25 -9.95 -10.10
N ARG A 141 12.99 -11.07 -9.44
CA ARG A 141 13.92 -12.19 -9.40
C ARG A 141 13.47 -13.23 -10.40
N ILE A 142 14.34 -13.52 -11.35
CA ILE A 142 14.12 -14.45 -12.46
C ILE A 142 14.96 -15.69 -12.20
N THR A 143 14.34 -16.87 -12.17
CA THR A 143 15.06 -18.15 -12.08
C THR A 143 15.02 -18.82 -13.44
N LYS A 144 16.19 -19.10 -14.01
CA LYS A 144 16.34 -19.83 -15.27
C LYS A 144 16.14 -21.32 -15.08
N GLN A 145 15.98 -22.04 -16.19
CA GLN A 145 15.81 -23.50 -16.18
C GLN A 145 17.03 -24.27 -15.62
N ASP A 146 18.22 -23.66 -15.69
CA ASP A 146 19.46 -24.19 -15.12
C ASP A 146 19.60 -23.97 -13.60
N GLY A 147 18.60 -23.34 -12.96
CA GLY A 147 18.60 -23.02 -11.54
C GLY A 147 19.32 -21.70 -11.19
N ALA A 148 19.99 -21.05 -12.14
CA ALA A 148 20.59 -19.74 -11.91
C ALA A 148 19.52 -18.67 -11.76
N SER A 149 19.64 -17.82 -10.74
CA SER A 149 18.74 -16.67 -10.54
C SER A 149 19.48 -15.37 -10.72
N PHE A 150 18.80 -14.39 -11.30
CA PHE A 150 19.29 -13.03 -11.40
C PHE A 150 18.18 -12.02 -11.06
N GLU A 151 18.57 -10.83 -10.69
CA GLU A 151 17.66 -9.76 -10.31
C GLU A 151 17.64 -8.67 -11.39
N ALA A 152 16.45 -8.23 -11.75
CA ALA A 152 16.21 -7.11 -12.64
C ALA A 152 15.43 -6.01 -11.91
N ARG A 153 15.64 -4.77 -12.32
CA ARG A 153 14.84 -3.63 -11.85
C ARG A 153 13.71 -3.39 -12.82
N GLY A 154 12.53 -3.11 -12.27
CA GLY A 154 11.35 -2.74 -13.04
C GLY A 154 10.69 -1.49 -12.47
N GLU A 155 10.06 -0.71 -13.35
CA GLU A 155 9.19 0.40 -12.97
C GLU A 155 7.81 0.15 -13.57
N THR A 156 6.77 0.09 -12.70
CA THR A 156 5.41 -0.13 -13.19
C THR A 156 4.87 1.12 -13.85
N GLU A 157 4.07 0.93 -14.91
CA GLU A 157 3.24 1.98 -15.50
C GLU A 157 1.80 1.88 -14.99
N ASN A 158 1.33 0.67 -14.82
CA ASN A 158 0.04 0.39 -14.21
C ASN A 158 0.06 -0.98 -13.51
N ILE A 159 -0.80 -1.13 -12.51
CA ILE A 159 -0.95 -2.37 -11.75
C ILE A 159 -2.43 -2.59 -11.40
N SER A 160 -2.83 -3.84 -11.31
CA SER A 160 -4.17 -4.29 -10.90
C SER A 160 -4.05 -5.56 -10.06
N LYS A 161 -5.15 -6.02 -9.51
CA LYS A 161 -5.23 -7.30 -8.79
C LYS A 161 -4.71 -8.48 -9.60
N GLY A 162 -4.94 -8.50 -10.91
CA GLY A 162 -4.56 -9.61 -11.80
C GLY A 162 -3.17 -9.49 -12.40
N GLY A 163 -2.50 -8.31 -12.35
CA GLY A 163 -1.21 -8.14 -12.99
C GLY A 163 -0.79 -6.68 -13.18
N PHE A 164 0.35 -6.47 -13.83
CA PHE A 164 0.92 -5.14 -14.02
C PHE A 164 1.64 -5.01 -15.37
N LEU A 165 1.78 -3.78 -15.83
CA LEU A 165 2.64 -3.38 -16.95
C LEU A 165 3.86 -2.69 -16.37
N CYS A 166 5.05 -3.08 -16.82
CA CYS A 166 6.30 -2.63 -16.24
C CYS A 166 7.38 -2.53 -17.33
N THR A 167 8.21 -1.47 -17.27
CA THR A 167 9.51 -1.43 -17.93
C THR A 167 10.48 -2.27 -17.14
N CYS A 168 11.40 -2.99 -17.78
CA CYS A 168 12.38 -3.83 -17.12
C CYS A 168 13.78 -3.62 -17.72
N THR A 169 14.81 -3.64 -16.86
CA THR A 169 16.20 -3.48 -17.30
C THR A 169 16.78 -4.72 -17.98
N SER A 170 16.09 -5.85 -17.93
CA SER A 170 16.51 -7.11 -18.51
C SER A 170 15.51 -7.61 -19.55
N CYS A 171 16.02 -8.28 -20.58
CA CYS A 171 15.18 -8.96 -21.55
C CYS A 171 14.56 -10.22 -20.92
N LEU A 172 13.24 -10.30 -21.00
CA LEU A 172 12.46 -11.45 -20.52
C LEU A 172 11.74 -12.11 -21.70
N GLU A 173 11.55 -13.40 -21.62
CA GLU A 173 10.77 -14.16 -22.59
C GLU A 173 9.31 -14.22 -22.17
N GLU A 174 8.40 -14.32 -23.14
CA GLU A 174 7.00 -14.58 -22.86
C GLU A 174 6.84 -15.95 -22.19
N GLY A 175 6.02 -16.02 -21.14
CA GLY A 175 5.87 -17.21 -20.31
C GLY A 175 6.86 -17.31 -19.14
N ALA A 176 7.92 -16.49 -19.11
CA ALA A 176 8.86 -16.48 -17.98
C ALA A 176 8.16 -16.15 -16.66
N THR A 177 8.53 -16.88 -15.60
CA THR A 177 8.02 -16.65 -14.25
C THR A 177 9.04 -15.88 -13.43
N VAL A 178 8.57 -14.89 -12.67
CA VAL A 178 9.40 -14.03 -11.85
C VAL A 178 8.81 -13.92 -10.44
N GLU A 179 9.66 -13.83 -9.43
CA GLU A 179 9.27 -13.37 -8.11
C GLU A 179 9.30 -11.82 -8.09
N VAL A 180 8.25 -11.23 -7.59
CA VAL A 180 8.06 -9.78 -7.61
C VAL A 180 8.20 -9.22 -6.20
N PHE A 181 9.10 -8.27 -6.04
CA PHE A 181 9.31 -7.57 -4.78
C PHE A 181 9.08 -6.07 -4.96
N LEU A 182 8.36 -5.45 -4.04
CA LEU A 182 8.33 -4.01 -3.90
C LEU A 182 9.63 -3.57 -3.22
N ARG A 183 10.36 -2.62 -3.84
CA ARG A 183 11.61 -2.13 -3.28
C ARG A 183 11.35 -1.19 -2.10
N GLY A 184 12.04 -1.45 -0.99
CA GLY A 184 12.07 -0.67 0.23
C GLY A 184 13.37 -0.97 0.99
N GLU A 185 13.49 -0.53 2.24
CA GLU A 185 14.61 -0.93 3.11
C GLU A 185 14.66 -2.45 3.30
N ASN A 186 13.50 -3.08 3.45
CA ASN A 186 13.31 -4.52 3.36
C ASN A 186 12.40 -4.79 2.18
N ASP A 187 12.93 -5.39 1.11
CA ASP A 187 12.15 -5.74 -0.06
C ASP A 187 10.94 -6.61 0.32
N TYR A 188 9.74 -6.17 -0.03
CA TYR A 188 8.51 -6.89 0.28
C TYR A 188 8.09 -7.79 -0.88
N ASN A 189 7.95 -9.10 -0.63
CA ASN A 189 7.53 -10.07 -1.65
C ASN A 189 6.04 -9.92 -1.97
N LEU A 190 5.73 -9.52 -3.21
CA LEU A 190 4.38 -9.38 -3.73
C LEU A 190 3.82 -10.69 -4.29
N GLY A 191 4.65 -11.72 -4.45
CA GLY A 191 4.29 -13.01 -5.02
C GLY A 191 4.95 -13.30 -6.37
N ASN A 192 4.46 -14.32 -7.07
CA ASN A 192 4.95 -14.72 -8.38
C ASN A 192 4.09 -14.12 -9.49
N ALA A 193 4.73 -13.77 -10.61
CA ALA A 193 4.05 -13.33 -11.81
C ALA A 193 4.65 -13.98 -13.05
N ARG A 194 3.83 -14.09 -14.11
CA ARG A 194 4.26 -14.60 -15.42
C ARG A 194 4.22 -13.47 -16.43
N VAL A 195 5.21 -13.41 -17.31
CA VAL A 195 5.20 -12.56 -18.50
C VAL A 195 4.14 -13.09 -19.46
N VAL A 196 3.09 -12.31 -19.71
CA VAL A 196 1.98 -12.69 -20.61
C VAL A 196 2.00 -11.97 -21.94
N ARG A 197 2.81 -10.91 -22.06
CA ARG A 197 3.03 -10.20 -23.31
C ARG A 197 4.29 -9.34 -23.26
N ILE A 198 4.92 -9.15 -24.39
CA ILE A 198 5.98 -8.19 -24.64
C ILE A 198 5.34 -7.03 -25.42
N VAL A 199 5.34 -5.82 -24.87
CA VAL A 199 4.65 -4.66 -25.48
C VAL A 199 5.57 -3.91 -26.43
N GLU A 200 6.87 -3.86 -26.13
CA GLU A 200 7.86 -3.14 -26.92
C GLU A 200 9.20 -3.85 -26.85
N THR A 201 9.70 -4.24 -28.01
CA THR A 201 11.02 -4.87 -28.17
C THR A 201 11.97 -3.88 -28.85
N GLY A 202 13.25 -3.89 -28.43
CA GLY A 202 14.29 -3.09 -29.08
C GLY A 202 14.53 -1.69 -28.48
N SER A 203 13.83 -1.32 -27.42
CA SER A 203 14.15 -0.14 -26.63
C SER A 203 15.17 -0.45 -25.54
N ALA A 204 15.88 0.56 -25.02
CA ALA A 204 16.79 0.42 -23.88
C ALA A 204 16.09 -0.08 -22.60
N SER A 205 14.77 -0.02 -22.56
CA SER A 205 13.93 -0.48 -21.45
C SER A 205 12.67 -1.12 -22.03
N PRO A 206 12.71 -2.41 -22.39
CA PRO A 206 11.55 -3.11 -22.94
C PRO A 206 10.39 -3.16 -21.93
N ARG A 207 9.16 -3.21 -22.45
CA ARG A 207 7.90 -3.16 -21.67
C ARG A 207 7.23 -4.51 -21.69
N TYR A 208 6.86 -4.98 -20.51
CA TYR A 208 6.27 -6.29 -20.29
C TYR A 208 4.95 -6.22 -19.54
N GLY A 209 3.96 -6.98 -20.02
CA GLY A 209 2.74 -7.27 -19.26
C GLY A 209 2.91 -8.53 -18.43
N PHE A 210 2.67 -8.40 -17.12
CA PHE A 210 2.76 -9.50 -16.17
C PHE A 210 1.38 -9.86 -15.64
N GLN A 211 1.15 -11.15 -15.41
CA GLN A 211 0.00 -11.66 -14.69
C GLN A 211 0.47 -12.33 -13.40
N PHE A 212 -0.13 -11.96 -12.26
CA PHE A 212 0.15 -12.64 -10.99
C PHE A 212 -0.31 -14.11 -11.02
N ILE A 213 0.47 -15.01 -10.40
CA ILE A 213 0.22 -16.45 -10.31
C ILE A 213 -0.06 -16.80 -8.85
N GLY A 214 -1.18 -17.47 -8.58
CA GLY A 214 -1.56 -17.92 -7.25
C GLY A 214 -2.03 -16.80 -6.33
N LYS A 215 -1.98 -17.03 -5.00
CA LYS A 215 -2.28 -16.01 -4.01
C LYS A 215 -1.14 -14.99 -4.01
N THR A 216 -1.43 -13.79 -4.41
CA THR A 216 -0.50 -12.66 -4.26
C THR A 216 -0.70 -12.03 -2.89
N ALA A 217 0.36 -11.46 -2.30
CA ALA A 217 0.24 -10.65 -1.11
C ALA A 217 -0.60 -9.38 -1.34
N LEU A 218 -0.98 -9.14 -2.59
CA LEU A 218 -1.86 -8.06 -3.04
C LEU A 218 -3.37 -8.41 -2.95
N LEU A 219 -3.72 -9.58 -2.39
CA LEU A 219 -5.12 -10.07 -2.28
C LEU A 219 -5.63 -10.05 -0.85
#